data_a782631aef5392fa545bfe38e1eb8ab9
#
_entry.id   a782631aef5392fa545bfe38e1eb8ab9
#
_cell.length_a   1.000
_cell.length_b   1.000
_cell.length_c   1.000
_cell.angle_alpha   90.00
_cell.angle_beta   90.00
_cell.angle_gamma   90.00
#
_symmetry.space_group_name_H-M   'P 1'
#
loop_
_entity.id
_entity.type
_entity.pdbx_description
1 polymer ?
#
loop_
_entity_poly.entity_id
_entity_poly.type
_entity_poly.pdbx_seq_one_letter_code
_entity_poly.pdbx_strand_id
1 'polypeptide(L)'
;CAASHSKKPFFAAARTPFRLSDIICIFYLFGLIKVMSDFRQAFIKFAIDCNVLCFGEFKTKAGRMSPYFFNAGLFNDGDSLRKLGQFYAKAIVAAELPFDMLFGPAYKGIPLVSTIAIALAEMGHNYPFCFNRKEAKDHGEGGVLVGTPLAGRVLIVDDVISAGTSVRESVDLIRAAGATPGGVVIALDRMERGIGELSAVQEVKKM
;
A
#
# COMPACT_ATOMS: atom_id res chain seq x y z
N CYS A 1 1.95 -54.26 -6.74
CA CYS A 1 0.91 -53.26 -6.39
C CYS A 1 1.34 -51.90 -6.90
N ALA A 2 0.73 -51.46 -8.01
CA ALA A 2 1.02 -50.18 -8.62
C ALA A 2 0.12 -49.09 -7.98
N ALA A 3 0.70 -48.06 -7.44
CA ALA A 3 -0.02 -46.90 -6.97
C ALA A 3 -0.11 -45.86 -8.11
N SER A 4 -1.31 -45.61 -8.61
CA SER A 4 -1.63 -44.63 -9.63
C SER A 4 -1.55 -43.25 -9.04
N HIS A 5 -0.59 -42.42 -9.52
CA HIS A 5 -0.56 -40.98 -9.23
C HIS A 5 -1.55 -40.25 -10.16
N SER A 6 -2.69 -39.92 -9.62
CA SER A 6 -3.65 -39.00 -10.25
C SER A 6 -3.09 -37.59 -10.23
N LYS A 7 -2.66 -37.06 -11.39
CA LYS A 7 -2.33 -35.65 -11.60
C LYS A 7 -3.65 -34.87 -11.63
N LYS A 8 -3.86 -34.01 -10.63
CA LYS A 8 -4.92 -33.01 -10.66
C LYS A 8 -4.59 -31.96 -11.73
N PRO A 9 -5.57 -31.47 -12.51
CA PRO A 9 -5.31 -30.47 -13.52
C PRO A 9 -4.98 -29.12 -12.85
N PHE A 10 -3.93 -28.51 -13.36
CA PHE A 10 -3.52 -27.13 -13.04
C PHE A 10 -4.59 -26.19 -13.57
N PHE A 11 -5.45 -25.68 -12.69
CA PHE A 11 -6.37 -24.60 -13.06
C PHE A 11 -5.55 -23.35 -13.38
N ALA A 12 -5.57 -22.95 -14.64
CA ALA A 12 -5.08 -21.67 -15.09
C ALA A 12 -5.93 -20.59 -14.39
N ALA A 13 -5.33 -19.89 -13.43
CA ALA A 13 -5.96 -18.75 -12.78
C ALA A 13 -6.22 -17.68 -13.86
N ALA A 14 -7.48 -17.45 -14.16
CA ALA A 14 -7.90 -16.36 -15.02
C ALA A 14 -7.34 -15.04 -14.46
N ARG A 15 -6.56 -14.33 -15.27
CA ARG A 15 -6.02 -13.01 -14.95
C ARG A 15 -7.19 -12.04 -14.78
N THR A 16 -7.66 -11.84 -13.56
CA THR A 16 -8.61 -10.75 -13.27
C THR A 16 -7.85 -9.43 -13.38
N PRO A 17 -8.31 -8.49 -14.21
CA PRO A 17 -7.68 -7.18 -14.29
C PRO A 17 -7.85 -6.45 -12.95
N PHE A 18 -6.82 -5.71 -12.55
CA PHE A 18 -6.84 -4.82 -11.39
C PHE A 18 -8.03 -3.84 -11.52
N ARG A 19 -8.97 -3.85 -10.56
CA ARG A 19 -10.18 -3.02 -10.65
C ARG A 19 -10.01 -1.68 -9.94
N LEU A 20 -10.80 -0.70 -10.36
CA LEU A 20 -10.83 0.66 -9.77
C LEU A 20 -11.07 0.68 -8.26
N SER A 21 -11.74 -0.35 -7.72
CA SER A 21 -12.00 -0.60 -6.31
C SER A 21 -10.76 -0.95 -5.49
N ASP A 22 -9.65 -1.33 -6.14
CA ASP A 22 -8.52 -2.00 -5.50
C ASP A 22 -7.48 -1.03 -4.92
N ILE A 23 -7.74 0.28 -4.96
CA ILE A 23 -6.93 1.29 -4.28
C ILE A 23 -7.71 1.86 -3.10
N ILE A 24 -7.20 1.57 -1.91
CA ILE A 24 -7.70 2.13 -0.66
C ILE A 24 -6.93 3.42 -0.37
N CYS A 25 -7.62 4.55 -0.32
CA CYS A 25 -7.06 5.81 0.13
C CYS A 25 -7.71 6.20 1.45
N ILE A 26 -6.90 6.44 2.47
CA ILE A 26 -7.40 6.87 3.77
C ILE A 26 -8.01 8.26 3.65
N PHE A 27 -7.47 9.08 2.74
CA PHE A 27 -7.91 10.45 2.53
C PHE A 27 -8.11 10.78 1.05
N TYR A 28 -9.37 11.09 0.66
CA TYR A 28 -9.74 11.68 -0.62
C TYR A 28 -10.03 13.18 -0.45
N LEU A 29 -9.31 14.04 -1.15
CA LEU A 29 -9.47 15.50 -1.05
C LEU A 29 -10.75 16.02 -1.75
N PHE A 30 -11.35 15.26 -2.68
CA PHE A 30 -12.54 15.68 -3.41
C PHE A 30 -13.47 14.50 -3.77
N GLY A 31 -14.73 14.61 -3.31
CA GLY A 31 -15.88 13.97 -3.94
C GLY A 31 -16.48 12.76 -3.23
N LEU A 32 -17.64 12.99 -2.67
CA LEU A 32 -18.72 12.18 -2.09
C LEU A 32 -18.78 12.25 -0.56
N ILE A 33 -19.37 13.36 -0.12
CA ILE A 33 -19.98 13.48 1.19
C ILE A 33 -21.18 12.52 1.23
N LYS A 34 -20.98 11.34 1.78
CA LYS A 34 -22.05 10.61 2.46
C LYS A 34 -21.42 9.66 3.47
N VAL A 35 -21.50 10.07 4.75
CA VAL A 35 -21.33 9.22 5.95
C VAL A 35 -20.24 8.15 5.81
N MET A 36 -19.00 8.58 5.66
CA MET A 36 -17.86 7.69 5.85
C MET A 36 -17.11 8.16 7.09
N SER A 37 -17.48 7.48 8.14
CA SER A 37 -16.80 7.28 9.42
C SER A 37 -15.77 8.32 9.87
N ASP A 38 -15.99 8.78 11.04
CA ASP A 38 -15.17 9.46 12.02
C ASP A 38 -13.64 9.28 11.90
N PHE A 39 -13.15 8.11 11.44
CA PHE A 39 -11.73 7.84 11.41
C PHE A 39 -10.94 8.59 10.34
N ARG A 40 -11.55 9.01 9.21
CA ARG A 40 -10.87 9.80 8.16
C ARG A 40 -10.63 11.23 8.63
N GLN A 41 -11.62 11.83 9.29
CA GLN A 41 -11.46 13.15 9.90
C GLN A 41 -10.44 13.11 11.02
N ALA A 42 -10.49 12.04 11.85
CA ALA A 42 -9.50 11.80 12.90
C ALA A 42 -8.08 11.63 12.33
N PHE A 43 -7.92 10.96 11.18
CA PHE A 43 -6.64 10.84 10.49
C PHE A 43 -6.11 12.19 10.00
N ILE A 44 -6.97 13.02 9.39
CA ILE A 44 -6.57 14.37 8.94
C ILE A 44 -6.07 15.20 10.13
N LYS A 45 -6.86 15.23 11.23
CA LYS A 45 -6.47 15.94 12.45
C LYS A 45 -5.14 15.41 12.98
N PHE A 46 -4.97 14.11 13.06
CA PHE A 46 -3.73 13.47 13.50
C PHE A 46 -2.53 13.85 12.62
N ALA A 47 -2.71 13.85 11.28
CA ALA A 47 -1.66 14.24 10.35
C ALA A 47 -1.26 15.73 10.49
N ILE A 48 -2.22 16.60 10.80
CA ILE A 48 -1.97 18.03 11.11
C ILE A 48 -1.25 18.17 12.44
N ASP A 49 -1.74 17.50 13.50
CA ASP A 49 -1.15 17.55 14.84
C ASP A 49 0.33 17.07 14.86
N CYS A 50 0.67 16.12 13.96
CA CYS A 50 2.05 15.65 13.75
C CYS A 50 2.86 16.49 12.76
N ASN A 51 2.35 17.60 12.23
CA ASN A 51 2.96 18.39 11.17
C ASN A 51 3.26 17.60 9.87
N VAL A 52 2.65 16.46 9.68
CA VAL A 52 2.75 15.62 8.48
C VAL A 52 1.98 16.26 7.34
N LEU A 53 0.80 16.82 7.62
CA LEU A 53 -0.03 17.58 6.69
C LEU A 53 0.01 19.05 7.08
N CYS A 54 0.58 19.89 6.21
CA CYS A 54 0.66 21.33 6.38
C CYS A 54 -0.03 22.03 5.20
N PHE A 55 -0.70 23.14 5.48
CA PHE A 55 -1.31 24.01 4.46
C PHE A 55 -0.48 25.25 4.25
N GLY A 56 -0.37 25.73 3.00
CA GLY A 56 0.45 26.87 2.61
C GLY A 56 0.87 26.79 1.16
N GLU A 57 1.81 27.61 0.74
CA GLU A 57 2.36 27.59 -0.61
C GLU A 57 3.65 26.76 -0.65
N PHE A 58 3.59 25.61 -1.30
CA PHE A 58 4.73 24.69 -1.39
C PHE A 58 5.09 24.42 -2.85
N LYS A 59 6.37 24.54 -3.21
CA LYS A 59 6.86 24.17 -4.53
C LYS A 59 7.18 22.66 -4.55
N THR A 60 6.49 21.92 -5.39
CA THR A 60 6.74 20.47 -5.59
C THR A 60 8.07 20.23 -6.31
N LYS A 61 8.60 19.00 -6.26
CA LYS A 61 9.79 18.61 -7.04
C LYS A 61 9.62 18.81 -8.54
N ALA A 62 8.38 18.72 -9.04
CA ALA A 62 8.02 19.01 -10.44
C ALA A 62 7.86 20.52 -10.75
N GLY A 63 8.19 21.41 -9.80
CA GLY A 63 8.14 22.86 -9.96
C GLY A 63 6.74 23.48 -9.82
N ARG A 64 5.70 22.71 -9.59
CA ARG A 64 4.33 23.17 -9.41
C ARG A 64 4.11 23.72 -7.99
N MET A 65 3.25 24.72 -7.86
CA MET A 65 2.78 25.21 -6.55
C MET A 65 1.67 24.28 -6.04
N SER A 66 1.77 23.88 -4.77
CA SER A 66 0.78 23.08 -4.06
C SER A 66 0.28 23.83 -2.84
N PRO A 67 -1.04 23.83 -2.56
CA PRO A 67 -1.60 24.50 -1.37
C PRO A 67 -1.40 23.70 -0.09
N TYR A 68 -0.78 22.52 -0.16
CA TYR A 68 -0.45 21.68 0.99
C TYR A 68 0.84 20.90 0.77
N PHE A 69 1.41 20.43 1.86
CA PHE A 69 2.54 19.51 1.87
C PHE A 69 2.24 18.34 2.80
N PHE A 70 2.53 17.13 2.35
CA PHE A 70 2.37 15.90 3.12
C PHE A 70 3.72 15.18 3.21
N ASN A 71 4.24 15.00 4.43
CA ASN A 71 5.49 14.31 4.68
C ASN A 71 5.31 13.20 5.72
N ALA A 72 5.02 11.99 5.26
CA ALA A 72 4.85 10.83 6.13
C ALA A 72 6.11 10.47 6.96
N GLY A 73 7.29 10.97 6.58
CA GLY A 73 8.52 10.79 7.36
C GLY A 73 8.51 11.48 8.72
N LEU A 74 7.53 12.33 9.00
CA LEU A 74 7.34 12.97 10.31
C LEU A 74 6.51 12.10 11.29
N PHE A 75 5.95 10.98 10.86
CA PHE A 75 5.54 9.93 11.76
C PHE A 75 6.78 9.14 12.21
N ASN A 76 7.59 9.72 13.10
CA ASN A 76 8.95 9.27 13.38
C ASN A 76 9.19 8.84 14.83
N ASP A 77 8.13 8.63 15.58
CA ASP A 77 8.14 8.05 16.93
C ASP A 77 7.14 6.88 17.05
N GLY A 78 7.27 6.12 18.15
CA GLY A 78 6.47 4.92 18.36
C GLY A 78 4.97 5.17 18.47
N ASP A 79 4.53 6.29 19.06
CA ASP A 79 3.11 6.60 19.22
C ASP A 79 2.47 7.01 17.88
N SER A 80 3.18 7.84 17.11
CA SER A 80 2.72 8.26 15.79
C SER A 80 2.67 7.09 14.81
N LEU A 81 3.67 6.20 14.82
CA LEU A 81 3.65 4.97 13.99
C LEU A 81 2.53 4.02 14.41
N ARG A 82 2.33 3.80 15.71
CA ARG A 82 1.23 2.97 16.22
C ARG A 82 -0.12 3.49 15.75
N LYS A 83 -0.39 4.79 15.91
CA LYS A 83 -1.63 5.42 15.44
C LYS A 83 -1.79 5.33 13.93
N LEU A 84 -0.72 5.56 13.18
CA LEU A 84 -0.71 5.42 11.72
C LEU A 84 -1.13 4.01 11.31
N GLY A 85 -0.52 2.97 11.89
CA GLY A 85 -0.89 1.57 11.65
C GLY A 85 -2.36 1.29 11.93
N GLN A 86 -2.91 1.83 13.02
CA GLN A 86 -4.33 1.69 13.37
C GLN A 86 -5.25 2.36 12.35
N PHE A 87 -4.89 3.52 11.78
CA PHE A 87 -5.69 4.17 10.73
C PHE A 87 -5.68 3.34 9.45
N TYR A 88 -4.52 2.81 9.05
CA TYR A 88 -4.43 1.92 7.89
C TYR A 88 -5.23 0.63 8.11
N ALA A 89 -5.09 -0.02 9.27
CA ALA A 89 -5.83 -1.24 9.60
C ALA A 89 -7.35 -1.02 9.52
N LYS A 90 -7.85 0.09 10.08
CA LYS A 90 -9.27 0.47 9.97
C LYS A 90 -9.71 0.65 8.53
N ALA A 91 -8.90 1.31 7.69
CA ALA A 91 -9.21 1.53 6.29
C ALA A 91 -9.23 0.21 5.50
N ILE A 92 -8.26 -0.68 5.75
CA ILE A 92 -8.16 -2.01 5.12
C ILE A 92 -9.38 -2.86 5.47
N VAL A 93 -9.73 -2.94 6.76
CA VAL A 93 -10.91 -3.71 7.21
C VAL A 93 -12.20 -3.14 6.62
N ALA A 94 -12.36 -1.80 6.65
CA ALA A 94 -13.55 -1.15 6.10
C ALA A 94 -13.70 -1.26 4.58
N ALA A 95 -12.61 -1.52 3.85
CA ALA A 95 -12.64 -1.68 2.40
C ALA A 95 -13.09 -3.09 1.96
N GLU A 96 -13.07 -4.07 2.87
CA GLU A 96 -13.43 -5.47 2.59
C GLU A 96 -12.73 -6.06 1.36
N LEU A 97 -11.55 -5.50 1.00
CA LEU A 97 -10.77 -5.96 -0.13
C LEU A 97 -10.12 -7.30 0.20
N PRO A 98 -10.33 -8.34 -0.62
CA PRO A 98 -9.74 -9.65 -0.35
C PRO A 98 -8.25 -9.67 -0.67
N PHE A 99 -7.41 -9.99 0.31
CA PHE A 99 -5.97 -10.20 0.17
C PHE A 99 -5.49 -11.31 1.13
N ASP A 100 -4.30 -11.84 0.86
CA ASP A 100 -3.74 -12.96 1.60
C ASP A 100 -2.48 -12.55 2.37
N MET A 101 -1.79 -11.48 1.97
CA MET A 101 -0.61 -10.94 2.65
C MET A 101 -0.37 -9.46 2.33
N LEU A 102 0.52 -8.83 3.10
CA LEU A 102 0.93 -7.44 2.96
C LEU A 102 2.32 -7.32 2.33
N PHE A 103 2.54 -6.27 1.54
CA PHE A 103 3.85 -5.93 0.99
C PHE A 103 4.16 -4.45 1.17
N GLY A 104 5.33 -4.14 1.76
CA GLY A 104 5.81 -2.78 1.97
C GLY A 104 7.04 -2.46 1.11
N PRO A 105 6.94 -1.58 0.08
CA PRO A 105 8.08 -1.20 -0.74
C PRO A 105 9.09 -0.35 0.04
N ALA A 106 10.39 -0.63 -0.17
CA ALA A 106 11.46 0.13 0.47
C ALA A 106 11.47 1.60 -0.01
N TYR A 107 11.69 2.58 0.88
CA TYR A 107 12.07 2.37 2.28
C TYR A 107 10.91 2.66 3.25
N LYS A 108 9.99 3.57 2.92
CA LYS A 108 8.90 4.00 3.82
C LYS A 108 7.87 2.90 4.07
N GLY A 109 7.66 2.03 3.08
CA GLY A 109 6.78 0.88 3.23
C GLY A 109 7.25 -0.13 4.28
N ILE A 110 8.55 -0.16 4.63
CA ILE A 110 9.09 -1.11 5.61
C ILE A 110 8.50 -0.89 7.01
N PRO A 111 8.68 0.28 7.65
CA PRO A 111 8.05 0.53 8.95
C PRO A 111 6.51 0.53 8.85
N LEU A 112 5.97 0.96 7.71
CA LEU A 112 4.53 1.03 7.50
C LEU A 112 3.90 -0.35 7.47
N VAL A 113 4.42 -1.30 6.68
CA VAL A 113 3.87 -2.67 6.62
C VAL A 113 3.96 -3.37 7.96
N SER A 114 5.05 -3.18 8.70
CA SER A 114 5.25 -3.78 10.02
C SER A 114 4.22 -3.27 11.03
N THR A 115 4.01 -1.96 11.09
CA THR A 115 3.05 -1.38 12.04
C THR A 115 1.59 -1.69 11.65
N ILE A 116 1.27 -1.79 10.35
CA ILE A 116 -0.05 -2.22 9.87
C ILE A 116 -0.31 -3.68 10.23
N ALA A 117 0.67 -4.57 10.04
CA ALA A 117 0.53 -5.99 10.39
C ALA A 117 0.23 -6.17 11.89
N ILE A 118 0.93 -5.42 12.75
CA ILE A 118 0.67 -5.41 14.20
C ILE A 118 -0.76 -4.91 14.48
N ALA A 119 -1.15 -3.78 13.92
CA ALA A 119 -2.48 -3.20 14.16
C ALA A 119 -3.62 -4.10 13.65
N LEU A 120 -3.44 -4.79 12.52
CA LEU A 120 -4.40 -5.78 12.01
C LEU A 120 -4.49 -6.99 12.95
N ALA A 121 -3.35 -7.50 13.45
CA ALA A 121 -3.32 -8.62 14.40
C ALA A 121 -4.03 -8.27 15.71
N GLU A 122 -3.88 -7.04 16.23
CA GLU A 122 -4.63 -6.52 17.39
C GLU A 122 -6.15 -6.49 17.14
N MET A 123 -6.58 -6.32 15.88
CA MET A 123 -7.99 -6.39 15.48
C MET A 123 -8.48 -7.82 15.17
N GLY A 124 -7.66 -8.86 15.39
CA GLY A 124 -7.98 -10.26 15.12
C GLY A 124 -7.69 -10.72 13.69
N HIS A 125 -7.03 -9.89 12.88
CA HIS A 125 -6.68 -10.18 11.48
C HIS A 125 -5.17 -10.40 11.35
N ASN A 126 -4.69 -11.62 11.50
CA ASN A 126 -3.27 -11.95 11.41
C ASN A 126 -2.87 -12.29 9.96
N TYR A 127 -2.17 -11.39 9.30
CA TYR A 127 -1.67 -11.57 7.94
C TYR A 127 -0.14 -11.66 7.90
N PRO A 128 0.44 -12.54 7.08
CA PRO A 128 1.86 -12.51 6.78
C PRO A 128 2.23 -11.24 6.03
N PHE A 129 3.49 -10.81 6.17
CA PHE A 129 4.00 -9.66 5.43
C PHE A 129 5.42 -9.85 4.96
N CYS A 130 5.80 -9.07 3.95
CA CYS A 130 7.18 -8.90 3.51
C CYS A 130 7.43 -7.49 3.01
N PHE A 131 8.70 -7.19 2.79
CA PHE A 131 9.17 -5.95 2.17
C PHE A 131 10.36 -6.23 1.27
N ASN A 132 10.70 -5.30 0.37
CA ASN A 132 11.90 -5.44 -0.43
C ASN A 132 13.06 -4.60 0.11
N ARG A 133 14.26 -4.99 -0.32
CA ARG A 133 15.48 -4.16 -0.26
C ARG A 133 15.67 -3.47 -1.60
N LYS A 134 16.35 -2.33 -1.65
CA LYS A 134 16.77 -1.70 -2.91
C LYS A 134 17.94 -2.45 -3.54
N GLU A 135 18.76 -3.10 -2.74
CA GLU A 135 19.94 -3.84 -3.18
C GLU A 135 19.81 -5.33 -2.78
N ALA A 136 20.11 -6.22 -3.71
CA ALA A 136 20.15 -7.64 -3.41
C ALA A 136 21.32 -7.96 -2.46
N LYS A 137 21.12 -8.86 -1.51
CA LYS A 137 22.20 -9.42 -0.69
C LYS A 137 22.70 -10.73 -1.29
N ASP A 138 24.01 -10.86 -1.33
CA ASP A 138 24.70 -12.06 -1.82
C ASP A 138 24.84 -13.13 -0.73
N HIS A 139 24.55 -12.82 0.54
CA HIS A 139 24.78 -13.67 1.70
C HIS A 139 23.56 -13.78 2.62
N GLY A 140 23.44 -14.90 3.32
CA GLY A 140 22.36 -15.20 4.27
C GLY A 140 21.05 -15.51 3.55
N GLU A 141 19.95 -14.85 3.96
CA GLU A 141 18.63 -14.99 3.29
C GLU A 141 18.58 -14.41 1.88
N GLY A 142 19.64 -14.14 1.19
CA GLY A 142 19.77 -13.73 -0.21
C GLY A 142 18.61 -12.95 -0.85
N GLY A 143 18.84 -12.38 -2.04
CA GLY A 143 17.76 -11.74 -2.83
C GLY A 143 17.29 -10.38 -2.33
N VAL A 144 16.18 -9.91 -2.90
CA VAL A 144 15.61 -8.56 -2.65
C VAL A 144 14.45 -8.55 -1.67
N LEU A 145 13.86 -9.72 -1.34
CA LEU A 145 12.70 -9.84 -0.45
C LEU A 145 13.12 -10.24 0.96
N VAL A 146 12.41 -9.74 1.97
CA VAL A 146 12.58 -10.04 3.39
C VAL A 146 11.21 -10.29 4.02
N GLY A 147 11.09 -11.38 4.78
CA GLY A 147 9.85 -11.82 5.41
C GLY A 147 9.23 -13.01 4.70
N THR A 148 7.92 -13.12 4.71
CA THR A 148 7.21 -14.25 4.09
C THR A 148 7.36 -14.21 2.57
N PRO A 149 7.66 -15.35 1.89
CA PRO A 149 7.64 -15.40 0.43
C PRO A 149 6.31 -14.90 -0.15
N LEU A 150 6.38 -14.12 -1.24
CA LEU A 150 5.18 -13.61 -1.92
C LEU A 150 4.33 -14.75 -2.46
N ALA A 151 3.05 -14.78 -2.05
CA ALA A 151 2.08 -15.78 -2.48
C ALA A 151 0.65 -15.23 -2.42
N GLY A 152 -0.27 -15.80 -3.19
CA GLY A 152 -1.67 -15.39 -3.19
C GLY A 152 -1.88 -13.96 -3.68
N ARG A 153 -2.84 -13.27 -3.08
CA ARG A 153 -3.17 -11.87 -3.39
C ARG A 153 -2.46 -10.95 -2.41
N VAL A 154 -1.65 -10.06 -2.92
CA VAL A 154 -0.75 -9.20 -2.15
C VAL A 154 -1.28 -7.78 -2.10
N LEU A 155 -1.56 -7.26 -0.91
CA LEU A 155 -1.91 -5.86 -0.68
C LEU A 155 -0.65 -5.03 -0.48
N ILE A 156 -0.40 -4.09 -1.40
CA ILE A 156 0.72 -3.16 -1.33
C ILE A 156 0.37 -2.03 -0.36
N VAL A 157 1.27 -1.69 0.56
CA VAL A 157 1.10 -0.57 1.49
C VAL A 157 2.17 0.49 1.25
N ASP A 158 1.75 1.73 0.94
CA ASP A 158 2.68 2.85 0.71
C ASP A 158 2.13 4.13 1.36
N ASP A 159 2.95 5.18 1.45
CA ASP A 159 2.53 6.45 2.06
C ASP A 159 1.67 7.29 1.08
N VAL A 160 2.17 7.54 -0.11
CA VAL A 160 1.51 8.32 -1.17
C VAL A 160 1.88 7.80 -2.55
N ILE A 161 1.00 7.99 -3.52
CA ILE A 161 1.33 7.80 -4.92
C ILE A 161 1.64 9.17 -5.54
N SER A 162 2.90 9.38 -5.96
CA SER A 162 3.31 10.56 -6.73
C SER A 162 3.32 10.26 -8.24
N ALA A 163 4.37 9.60 -8.75
CA ALA A 163 4.46 9.15 -10.15
C ALA A 163 4.03 7.69 -10.36
N GLY A 164 3.70 6.96 -9.29
CA GLY A 164 3.30 5.56 -9.35
C GLY A 164 4.46 4.57 -9.58
N THR A 165 5.72 5.03 -9.59
CA THR A 165 6.89 4.18 -9.85
C THR A 165 7.03 3.06 -8.81
N SER A 166 6.94 3.40 -7.53
CA SER A 166 7.03 2.42 -6.43
C SER A 166 5.97 1.32 -6.55
N VAL A 167 4.74 1.70 -6.90
CA VAL A 167 3.65 0.73 -7.08
C VAL A 167 3.89 -0.16 -8.30
N ARG A 168 4.37 0.42 -9.43
CA ARG A 168 4.71 -0.37 -10.64
C ARG A 168 5.81 -1.38 -10.36
N GLU A 169 6.91 -0.95 -9.74
CA GLU A 169 8.01 -1.85 -9.33
C GLU A 169 7.50 -2.96 -8.40
N SER A 170 6.61 -2.64 -7.45
CA SER A 170 6.00 -3.61 -6.55
C SER A 170 5.12 -4.63 -7.28
N VAL A 171 4.31 -4.18 -8.23
CA VAL A 171 3.47 -5.05 -9.08
C VAL A 171 4.32 -6.02 -9.89
N ASP A 172 5.40 -5.53 -10.50
CA ASP A 172 6.31 -6.35 -11.30
C ASP A 172 7.01 -7.39 -10.42
N LEU A 173 7.43 -7.01 -9.22
CA LEU A 173 8.08 -7.89 -8.26
C LEU A 173 7.13 -8.98 -7.74
N ILE A 174 5.89 -8.63 -7.43
CA ILE A 174 4.83 -9.56 -7.00
C ILE A 174 4.53 -10.57 -8.13
N ARG A 175 4.38 -10.09 -9.37
CA ARG A 175 4.14 -10.96 -10.53
C ARG A 175 5.31 -11.87 -10.85
N ALA A 176 6.55 -11.35 -10.74
CA ALA A 176 7.76 -12.15 -10.94
C ALA A 176 7.89 -13.29 -9.93
N ALA A 177 7.38 -13.11 -8.71
CA ALA A 177 7.30 -14.15 -7.68
C ALA A 177 6.13 -15.14 -7.88
N GLY A 178 5.30 -14.99 -8.94
CA GLY A 178 4.13 -15.82 -9.20
C GLY A 178 2.89 -15.47 -8.36
N ALA A 179 2.93 -14.39 -7.58
CA ALA A 179 1.82 -13.90 -6.80
C ALA A 179 0.96 -12.90 -7.61
N THR A 180 -0.20 -12.53 -7.07
CA THR A 180 -1.15 -11.63 -7.71
C THR A 180 -1.23 -10.31 -6.93
N PRO A 181 -1.05 -9.13 -7.56
CA PRO A 181 -1.37 -7.86 -6.92
C PRO A 181 -2.85 -7.82 -6.53
N GLY A 182 -3.16 -7.63 -5.26
CA GLY A 182 -4.51 -7.64 -4.70
C GLY A 182 -5.10 -6.24 -4.51
N GLY A 183 -4.25 -5.23 -4.42
CA GLY A 183 -4.64 -3.84 -4.22
C GLY A 183 -3.50 -2.98 -3.70
N VAL A 184 -3.79 -1.70 -3.51
CA VAL A 184 -2.87 -0.73 -2.89
C VAL A 184 -3.61 0.06 -1.82
N VAL A 185 -3.00 0.24 -0.66
CA VAL A 185 -3.47 1.17 0.36
C VAL A 185 -2.46 2.30 0.57
N ILE A 186 -2.94 3.54 0.57
CA ILE A 186 -2.14 4.76 0.76
C ILE A 186 -2.80 5.71 1.74
N ALA A 187 -2.00 6.56 2.38
CA ALA A 187 -2.50 7.59 3.28
C ALA A 187 -3.25 8.69 2.51
N LEU A 188 -2.67 9.16 1.41
CA LEU A 188 -3.17 10.31 0.67
C LEU A 188 -3.01 10.12 -0.84
N ASP A 189 -4.11 10.30 -1.59
CA ASP A 189 -4.05 10.56 -3.02
C ASP A 189 -3.72 12.05 -3.26
N ARG A 190 -2.53 12.33 -3.75
CA ARG A 190 -2.08 13.70 -4.02
C ARG A 190 -2.76 14.34 -5.22
N MET A 191 -3.57 13.59 -5.97
CA MET A 191 -4.23 14.04 -7.21
C MET A 191 -3.24 14.62 -8.25
N GLU A 192 -1.96 14.23 -8.15
CA GLU A 192 -0.93 14.67 -9.09
C GLU A 192 -1.06 13.92 -10.42
N ARG A 193 -0.75 14.61 -11.52
CA ARG A 193 -0.63 13.95 -12.83
C ARG A 193 0.46 12.90 -12.81
N GLY A 194 0.17 11.75 -13.41
CA GLY A 194 1.15 10.71 -13.72
C GLY A 194 2.04 11.11 -14.90
N ILE A 195 2.42 10.14 -15.71
CA ILE A 195 3.24 10.36 -16.91
C ILE A 195 2.39 10.99 -18.03
N GLY A 196 1.07 10.68 -18.07
CA GLY A 196 0.14 11.14 -19.08
C GLY A 196 -0.84 12.21 -18.59
N GLU A 197 -2.07 12.18 -19.13
CA GLU A 197 -3.15 13.11 -18.75
C GLU A 197 -3.89 12.69 -17.49
N LEU A 198 -3.74 11.42 -17.08
CA LEU A 198 -4.39 10.85 -15.91
C LEU A 198 -3.60 11.17 -14.63
N SER A 199 -4.27 11.12 -13.48
CA SER A 199 -3.55 11.13 -12.20
C SER A 199 -2.74 9.84 -12.04
N ALA A 200 -1.65 9.89 -11.25
CA ALA A 200 -0.82 8.71 -10.99
C ALA A 200 -1.65 7.55 -10.40
N VAL A 201 -2.64 7.85 -9.56
CA VAL A 201 -3.59 6.86 -9.04
C VAL A 201 -4.46 6.27 -10.14
N GLN A 202 -4.94 7.10 -11.08
CA GLN A 202 -5.73 6.62 -12.22
C GLN A 202 -4.90 5.75 -13.19
N GLU A 203 -3.61 6.07 -13.36
CA GLU A 203 -2.70 5.22 -14.17
C GLU A 203 -2.47 3.86 -13.50
N VAL A 204 -2.19 3.85 -12.19
CA VAL A 204 -2.04 2.61 -11.41
C VAL A 204 -3.31 1.75 -11.47
N LYS A 205 -4.49 2.37 -11.46
CA LYS A 205 -5.78 1.66 -11.60
C LYS A 205 -5.97 0.94 -12.94
N LYS A 206 -5.21 1.30 -13.97
CA LYS A 206 -5.29 0.68 -15.31
C LYS A 206 -4.30 -0.47 -15.51
N MET A 207 -3.42 -0.72 -14.57
CA MET A 207 -2.39 -1.78 -14.58
C MET A 207 -2.96 -3.13 -14.20
#